data_ae1730b6a8fbed0ec97cd1a4cd0b0c6c
#
_entry.id   ae1730b6a8fbed0ec97cd1a4cd0b0c6c
#
_cell.length_a   1.000
_cell.length_b   1.000
_cell.length_c   1.000
_cell.angle_alpha   90.00
_cell.angle_beta   90.00
_cell.angle_gamma   90.00
#
_symmetry.space_group_name_H-M   'P 1'
#
loop_
_entity.id
_entity.type
_entity.pdbx_description
1 polymer ?
#
loop_
_entity_poly.entity_id
_entity_poly.type
_entity_poly.pdbx_seq_one_letter_code
_entity_poly.pdbx_strand_id
1 'polypeptide(L)'
;AASDVYKRQDPDALKAYSSTLEETRADLFGLYYLADPKLVELGLLPDGEAYKSEYYKYIMNGLMTQLVRIELGKNVEEAHMRNRQLIAKWAYEKGKEANVIELKKRNGKTYVVVNDYPRLRELFGTLLAEIQRIKSEGDYAAGKNLVEGYGVKVDPELHAEVLERYAKLNLAPYKGFVNPVMREVKNSNGEVTDIVLDYTEGYTDQMLRYGRDYSFLPTYND
;
A
#
# COMPACT_ATOMS: atom_id res chain seq x y z
N ALA A 1 -22.71 -0.18 -20.55
CA ALA A 1 -21.69 -0.72 -21.46
C ALA A 1 -20.49 -1.34 -20.72
N ALA A 2 -19.91 -0.71 -19.69
CA ALA A 2 -18.82 -1.30 -18.90
C ALA A 2 -19.23 -2.55 -18.11
N SER A 3 -20.48 -2.63 -17.63
CA SER A 3 -20.98 -3.78 -16.88
C SER A 3 -21.15 -5.05 -17.72
N ASP A 4 -21.30 -4.94 -19.02
CA ASP A 4 -21.48 -6.10 -19.92
C ASP A 4 -20.15 -6.76 -20.28
N VAL A 5 -19.05 -6.02 -20.27
CA VAL A 5 -17.71 -6.55 -20.47
C VAL A 5 -17.33 -7.46 -19.28
N TYR A 6 -17.62 -7.02 -18.05
CA TYR A 6 -17.38 -7.82 -16.84
C TYR A 6 -18.23 -9.09 -16.75
N LYS A 7 -19.44 -9.08 -17.29
CA LYS A 7 -20.33 -10.25 -17.29
C LYS A 7 -19.95 -11.36 -18.29
N ARG A 8 -19.05 -11.05 -19.22
CA ARG A 8 -18.60 -12.02 -20.28
C ARG A 8 -17.24 -12.64 -20.00
N GLN A 9 -16.54 -12.19 -18.97
CA GLN A 9 -15.24 -12.76 -18.58
C GLN A 9 -15.44 -13.98 -17.68
N ASP A 10 -14.66 -15.02 -17.95
CA ASP A 10 -14.41 -16.06 -16.98
C ASP A 10 -13.75 -15.43 -15.74
N PRO A 11 -14.37 -15.51 -14.54
CA PRO A 11 -13.79 -14.95 -13.31
C PRO A 11 -12.38 -15.48 -13.03
N ASP A 12 -12.04 -16.66 -13.56
CA ASP A 12 -10.77 -17.33 -13.39
C ASP A 12 -9.76 -17.05 -14.52
N ALA A 13 -10.07 -16.18 -15.49
CA ALA A 13 -9.19 -15.93 -16.63
C ALA A 13 -7.75 -15.56 -16.21
N LEU A 14 -7.59 -14.79 -15.14
CA LEU A 14 -6.29 -14.34 -14.63
C LEU A 14 -5.71 -15.24 -13.52
N LYS A 15 -6.45 -16.23 -13.06
CA LYS A 15 -6.02 -17.26 -12.09
C LYS A 15 -5.27 -16.66 -10.87
N ALA A 16 -4.10 -17.22 -10.59
CA ALA A 16 -3.25 -16.80 -9.45
C ALA A 16 -2.79 -15.33 -9.48
N TYR A 17 -2.91 -14.65 -10.60
CA TYR A 17 -2.51 -13.24 -10.74
C TYR A 17 -3.67 -12.25 -10.52
N SER A 18 -4.91 -12.76 -10.46
CA SER A 18 -6.13 -11.94 -10.36
C SER A 18 -6.11 -11.00 -9.15
N SER A 19 -5.77 -11.52 -7.96
CA SER A 19 -5.73 -10.74 -6.73
C SER A 19 -4.68 -9.61 -6.80
N THR A 20 -3.44 -9.93 -7.20
CA THR A 20 -2.39 -8.91 -7.33
C THR A 20 -2.78 -7.83 -8.35
N LEU A 21 -3.39 -8.21 -9.48
CA LEU A 21 -3.80 -7.25 -10.52
C LEU A 21 -4.98 -6.39 -10.06
N GLU A 22 -5.90 -6.93 -9.26
CA GLU A 22 -6.99 -6.13 -8.68
C GLU A 22 -6.47 -5.11 -7.67
N GLU A 23 -5.57 -5.51 -6.76
CA GLU A 23 -4.92 -4.60 -5.84
C GLU A 23 -4.11 -3.52 -6.58
N THR A 24 -3.40 -3.92 -7.66
CA THR A 24 -2.66 -2.98 -8.50
C THR A 24 -3.59 -1.96 -9.16
N ARG A 25 -4.75 -2.40 -9.65
CA ARG A 25 -5.76 -1.52 -10.24
C ARG A 25 -6.32 -0.53 -9.23
N ALA A 26 -6.68 -1.01 -8.04
CA ALA A 26 -7.26 -0.19 -6.98
C ALA A 26 -6.27 0.88 -6.49
N ASP A 27 -5.02 0.47 -6.19
CA ASP A 27 -3.99 1.40 -5.73
C ASP A 27 -3.62 2.44 -6.81
N LEU A 28 -3.50 2.03 -8.08
CA LEU A 28 -3.23 2.95 -9.20
C LEU A 28 -4.36 3.95 -9.42
N PHE A 29 -5.60 3.51 -9.26
CA PHE A 29 -6.75 4.41 -9.34
C PHE A 29 -6.66 5.49 -8.25
N GLY A 30 -6.43 5.08 -7.00
CA GLY A 30 -6.22 6.00 -5.90
C GLY A 30 -5.06 6.97 -6.14
N LEU A 31 -3.89 6.44 -6.52
CA LEU A 31 -2.70 7.25 -6.81
C LEU A 31 -2.94 8.24 -7.95
N TYR A 32 -3.53 7.81 -9.06
CA TYR A 32 -3.76 8.69 -10.22
C TYR A 32 -4.67 9.88 -9.87
N TYR A 33 -5.76 9.63 -9.14
CA TYR A 33 -6.70 10.68 -8.76
C TYR A 33 -6.26 11.49 -7.54
N LEU A 34 -5.35 10.99 -6.71
CA LEU A 34 -4.83 11.72 -5.55
C LEU A 34 -4.21 13.08 -5.94
N ALA A 35 -3.64 13.20 -7.14
CA ALA A 35 -3.09 14.46 -7.67
C ALA A 35 -4.13 15.29 -8.45
N ASP A 36 -5.42 14.97 -8.36
CA ASP A 36 -6.45 15.74 -9.04
C ASP A 36 -6.80 16.99 -8.21
N PRO A 37 -6.77 18.20 -8.83
CA PRO A 37 -7.11 19.45 -8.14
C PRO A 37 -8.50 19.44 -7.51
N LYS A 38 -9.41 18.59 -7.99
CA LYS A 38 -10.75 18.45 -7.45
C LYS A 38 -10.76 18.01 -5.98
N LEU A 39 -9.76 17.24 -5.54
CA LEU A 39 -9.65 16.83 -4.14
C LEU A 39 -9.34 18.00 -3.20
N VAL A 40 -8.58 18.98 -3.68
CA VAL A 40 -8.34 20.24 -2.95
C VAL A 40 -9.62 21.09 -2.91
N GLU A 41 -10.30 21.22 -4.05
CA GLU A 41 -11.58 21.94 -4.14
C GLU A 41 -12.65 21.36 -3.20
N LEU A 42 -12.67 20.04 -3.05
CA LEU A 42 -13.59 19.34 -2.14
C LEU A 42 -13.13 19.36 -0.66
N GLY A 43 -11.98 19.97 -0.34
CA GLY A 43 -11.43 20.01 1.01
C GLY A 43 -10.89 18.67 1.52
N LEU A 44 -10.67 17.69 0.64
CA LEU A 44 -10.10 16.38 0.98
C LEU A 44 -8.58 16.40 1.08
N LEU A 45 -7.94 17.34 0.41
CA LEU A 45 -6.51 17.64 0.54
C LEU A 45 -6.31 19.11 0.92
N PRO A 46 -5.28 19.42 1.73
CA PRO A 46 -5.03 20.78 2.19
C PRO A 46 -4.55 21.72 1.05
N ASP A 47 -3.81 21.19 0.09
CA ASP A 47 -3.25 21.95 -1.03
C ASP A 47 -2.89 21.03 -2.22
N GLY A 48 -2.46 21.65 -3.33
CA GLY A 48 -2.07 20.95 -4.56
C GLY A 48 -0.73 20.22 -4.51
N GLU A 49 0.02 20.30 -3.40
CA GLU A 49 1.31 19.63 -3.20
C GLU A 49 1.21 18.40 -2.28
N ALA A 50 0.10 18.26 -1.55
CA ALA A 50 -0.09 17.23 -0.55
C ALA A 50 0.07 15.79 -1.12
N TYR A 51 -0.36 15.56 -2.37
CA TYR A 51 -0.23 14.26 -3.03
C TYR A 51 1.23 13.77 -3.14
N LYS A 52 2.21 14.68 -3.18
CA LYS A 52 3.63 14.33 -3.35
C LYS A 52 4.15 13.47 -2.20
N SER A 53 3.69 13.74 -0.98
CA SER A 53 4.09 12.96 0.18
C SER A 53 3.61 11.50 0.09
N GLU A 54 2.40 11.28 -0.40
CA GLU A 54 1.85 9.94 -0.56
C GLU A 54 2.49 9.20 -1.73
N TYR A 55 2.77 9.88 -2.85
CA TYR A 55 3.54 9.31 -3.95
C TYR A 55 4.92 8.85 -3.50
N TYR A 56 5.63 9.72 -2.76
CA TYR A 56 6.94 9.38 -2.22
C TYR A 56 6.88 8.17 -1.28
N LYS A 57 5.94 8.17 -0.32
CA LYS A 57 5.74 7.05 0.60
C LYS A 57 5.44 5.76 -0.14
N TYR A 58 4.58 5.82 -1.15
CA TYR A 58 4.18 4.65 -1.92
C TYR A 58 5.36 4.04 -2.67
N ILE A 59 6.12 4.87 -3.41
CA ILE A 59 7.31 4.43 -4.15
C ILE A 59 8.39 3.90 -3.21
N MET A 60 8.68 4.62 -2.12
CA MET A 60 9.64 4.16 -1.12
C MET A 60 9.22 2.84 -0.46
N ASN A 61 7.93 2.67 -0.17
CA ASN A 61 7.42 1.43 0.40
C ASN A 61 7.55 0.27 -0.59
N GLY A 62 7.14 0.46 -1.84
CA GLY A 62 7.21 -0.57 -2.88
C GLY A 62 8.63 -0.98 -3.26
N LEU A 63 9.59 -0.05 -3.24
CA LEU A 63 11.00 -0.34 -3.58
C LEU A 63 11.83 -0.83 -2.39
N MET A 64 11.57 -0.35 -1.17
CA MET A 64 12.46 -0.59 -0.04
C MET A 64 11.74 -0.99 1.26
N THR A 65 10.84 -0.16 1.81
CA THR A 65 10.43 -0.28 3.20
C THR A 65 9.70 -1.59 3.50
N GLN A 66 8.89 -2.09 2.58
CA GLN A 66 8.18 -3.37 2.77
C GLN A 66 9.10 -4.60 2.83
N LEU A 67 10.33 -4.48 2.30
CA LEU A 67 11.30 -5.59 2.27
C LEU A 67 11.69 -6.08 3.67
N VAL A 68 11.49 -5.26 4.70
CA VAL A 68 11.72 -5.65 6.11
C VAL A 68 10.84 -6.82 6.58
N ARG A 69 9.76 -7.11 5.84
CA ARG A 69 8.82 -8.19 6.15
C ARG A 69 9.15 -9.51 5.47
N ILE A 70 10.20 -9.54 4.66
CA ILE A 70 10.59 -10.69 3.86
C ILE A 70 11.93 -11.21 4.38
N GLU A 71 12.05 -12.51 4.54
CA GLU A 71 13.33 -13.16 4.84
C GLU A 71 14.31 -12.98 3.68
N LEU A 72 15.58 -12.77 4.02
CA LEU A 72 16.63 -12.61 3.01
C LEU A 72 16.66 -13.81 2.06
N GLY A 73 16.66 -13.55 0.77
CA GLY A 73 16.67 -14.58 -0.28
C GLY A 73 15.28 -15.12 -0.66
N LYS A 74 14.22 -14.68 0.02
CA LYS A 74 12.84 -15.01 -0.37
C LYS A 74 12.26 -13.98 -1.33
N ASN A 75 11.24 -14.40 -2.08
CA ASN A 75 10.45 -13.55 -2.96
C ASN A 75 9.23 -12.97 -2.24
N VAL A 76 8.60 -11.98 -2.87
CA VAL A 76 7.33 -11.44 -2.40
C VAL A 76 6.20 -12.42 -2.70
N GLU A 77 5.43 -12.81 -1.70
CA GLU A 77 4.33 -13.77 -1.83
C GLU A 77 2.95 -13.14 -1.69
N GLU A 78 2.80 -12.16 -0.81
CA GLU A 78 1.54 -11.55 -0.45
C GLU A 78 1.08 -10.53 -1.53
N ALA A 79 -0.22 -10.55 -1.88
CA ALA A 79 -0.76 -9.78 -3.01
C ALA A 79 -0.59 -8.26 -2.88
N HIS A 80 -0.82 -7.68 -1.70
CA HIS A 80 -0.62 -6.25 -1.46
C HIS A 80 0.86 -5.83 -1.51
N MET A 81 1.78 -6.72 -1.14
CA MET A 81 3.21 -6.45 -1.27
C MET A 81 3.65 -6.55 -2.73
N ARG A 82 3.11 -7.55 -3.47
CA ARG A 82 3.36 -7.71 -4.91
C ARG A 82 2.89 -6.49 -5.69
N ASN A 83 1.69 -5.99 -5.42
CA ASN A 83 1.16 -4.84 -6.13
C ASN A 83 2.01 -3.59 -5.91
N ARG A 84 2.40 -3.30 -4.67
CA ARG A 84 3.24 -2.14 -4.34
C ARG A 84 4.59 -2.21 -5.03
N GLN A 85 5.23 -3.39 -4.98
CA GLN A 85 6.49 -3.59 -5.67
C GLN A 85 6.33 -3.46 -7.19
N LEU A 86 5.28 -4.03 -7.77
CA LEU A 86 4.99 -3.96 -9.18
C LEU A 86 4.88 -2.51 -9.64
N ILE A 87 4.03 -1.72 -9.01
CA ILE A 87 3.83 -0.31 -9.36
C ILE A 87 5.14 0.47 -9.24
N ALA A 88 5.84 0.31 -8.11
CA ALA A 88 7.05 1.08 -7.84
C ALA A 88 8.22 0.71 -8.78
N LYS A 89 8.45 -0.59 -9.03
CA LYS A 89 9.49 -1.04 -9.95
C LYS A 89 9.17 -0.71 -11.40
N TRP A 90 7.92 -0.89 -11.81
CA TRP A 90 7.49 -0.54 -13.16
C TRP A 90 7.68 0.97 -13.42
N ALA A 91 7.22 1.82 -12.50
CA ALA A 91 7.39 3.27 -12.60
C ALA A 91 8.87 3.68 -12.60
N TYR A 92 9.69 3.05 -11.76
CA TYR A 92 11.15 3.27 -11.73
C TYR A 92 11.79 2.92 -13.09
N GLU A 93 11.47 1.75 -13.66
CA GLU A 93 12.04 1.31 -14.92
C GLU A 93 11.56 2.18 -16.11
N LYS A 94 10.25 2.41 -16.20
CA LYS A 94 9.66 3.18 -17.32
C LYS A 94 9.95 4.68 -17.24
N GLY A 95 10.19 5.19 -16.03
CA GLY A 95 10.61 6.57 -15.80
C GLY A 95 12.11 6.82 -15.89
N LYS A 96 12.93 5.78 -16.15
CA LYS A 96 14.40 5.85 -16.06
C LYS A 96 15.03 6.87 -17.01
N GLU A 97 14.61 6.90 -18.28
CA GLU A 97 15.15 7.83 -19.27
C GLU A 97 14.89 9.30 -18.91
N ALA A 98 13.72 9.57 -18.33
CA ALA A 98 13.34 10.91 -17.88
C ALA A 98 13.78 11.19 -16.42
N ASN A 99 14.50 10.27 -15.79
CA ASN A 99 14.95 10.36 -14.39
C ASN A 99 13.82 10.71 -13.41
N VAL A 100 12.64 10.10 -13.59
CA VAL A 100 11.46 10.35 -12.76
C VAL A 100 11.67 9.90 -11.32
N ILE A 101 12.29 8.71 -11.16
CA ILE A 101 12.67 8.12 -9.86
C ILE A 101 14.15 7.74 -9.92
N GLU A 102 14.87 8.07 -8.88
CA GLU A 102 16.29 7.73 -8.74
C GLU A 102 16.51 6.89 -7.46
N LEU A 103 17.33 5.84 -7.55
CA LEU A 103 17.92 5.17 -6.39
C LEU A 103 19.33 5.74 -6.17
N LYS A 104 19.41 6.75 -5.30
CA LYS A 104 20.63 7.52 -5.06
C LYS A 104 21.45 6.95 -3.92
N LYS A 105 22.73 6.64 -4.18
CA LYS A 105 23.66 6.23 -3.12
C LYS A 105 24.31 7.46 -2.45
N ARG A 106 24.23 7.52 -1.12
CA ARG A 106 24.89 8.53 -0.30
C ARG A 106 25.43 7.89 0.97
N ASN A 107 26.73 8.04 1.23
CA ASN A 107 27.42 7.46 2.41
C ASN A 107 27.16 5.94 2.56
N GLY A 108 27.25 5.20 1.46
CA GLY A 108 27.04 3.76 1.43
C GLY A 108 25.57 3.30 1.60
N LYS A 109 24.62 4.23 1.63
CA LYS A 109 23.18 3.94 1.77
C LYS A 109 22.42 4.35 0.52
N THR A 110 21.42 3.54 0.16
CA THR A 110 20.50 3.80 -0.95
C THR A 110 19.31 4.61 -0.47
N TYR A 111 18.91 5.62 -1.24
CA TYR A 111 17.76 6.47 -1.01
C TYR A 111 16.89 6.54 -2.26
N VAL A 112 15.59 6.50 -2.07
CA VAL A 112 14.61 6.77 -3.13
C VAL A 112 14.46 8.28 -3.26
N VAL A 113 14.55 8.79 -4.48
CA VAL A 113 14.28 10.19 -4.81
C VAL A 113 13.25 10.23 -5.92
N VAL A 114 12.20 11.02 -5.77
CA VAL A 114 11.23 11.31 -6.84
C VAL A 114 11.54 12.70 -7.37
N ASN A 115 12.01 12.77 -8.61
CA ASN A 115 12.44 14.02 -9.26
C ASN A 115 11.32 14.71 -10.02
N ASP A 116 10.33 13.95 -10.55
CA ASP A 116 9.24 14.48 -11.38
C ASP A 116 7.90 13.83 -10.98
N TYR A 117 7.14 14.50 -10.14
CA TYR A 117 5.84 14.04 -9.66
C TYR A 117 4.73 14.08 -10.74
N PRO A 118 4.62 15.13 -11.56
CA PRO A 118 3.69 15.13 -12.68
C PRO A 118 3.93 13.96 -13.65
N ARG A 119 5.17 13.71 -14.01
CA ARG A 119 5.51 12.58 -14.88
C ARG A 119 5.23 11.23 -14.22
N LEU A 120 5.44 11.12 -12.92
CA LEU A 120 5.08 9.91 -12.15
C LEU A 120 3.57 9.65 -12.20
N ARG A 121 2.73 10.69 -12.12
CA ARG A 121 1.28 10.57 -12.32
C ARG A 121 0.92 10.01 -13.69
N GLU A 122 1.58 10.49 -14.75
CA GLU A 122 1.37 9.97 -16.12
C GLU A 122 1.74 8.49 -16.22
N LEU A 123 2.84 8.08 -15.59
CA LEU A 123 3.24 6.67 -15.53
C LEU A 123 2.18 5.82 -14.80
N PHE A 124 1.65 6.30 -13.69
CA PHE A 124 0.54 5.61 -13.00
C PHE A 124 -0.69 5.46 -13.90
N GLY A 125 -1.06 6.52 -14.64
CA GLY A 125 -2.17 6.46 -15.60
C GLY A 125 -1.93 5.45 -16.72
N THR A 126 -0.71 5.39 -17.24
CA THR A 126 -0.32 4.43 -18.28
C THR A 126 -0.41 2.99 -17.79
N LEU A 127 0.12 2.72 -16.59
CA LEU A 127 0.03 1.37 -15.99
C LEU A 127 -1.42 1.01 -15.65
N LEU A 128 -2.21 1.95 -15.15
CA LEU A 128 -3.63 1.74 -14.86
C LEU A 128 -4.41 1.33 -16.12
N ALA A 129 -4.15 2.00 -17.25
CA ALA A 129 -4.78 1.67 -18.52
C ALA A 129 -4.41 0.25 -18.97
N GLU A 130 -3.15 -0.15 -18.84
CA GLU A 130 -2.71 -1.51 -19.17
C GLU A 130 -3.31 -2.57 -18.24
N ILE A 131 -3.36 -2.33 -16.93
CA ILE A 131 -4.02 -3.24 -15.98
C ILE A 131 -5.51 -3.37 -16.31
N GLN A 132 -6.17 -2.27 -16.64
CA GLN A 132 -7.59 -2.30 -17.04
C GLN A 132 -7.79 -3.09 -18.33
N ARG A 133 -6.90 -2.95 -19.32
CA ARG A 133 -6.94 -3.77 -20.54
C ARG A 133 -6.78 -5.26 -20.23
N ILE A 134 -5.73 -5.62 -19.47
CA ILE A 134 -5.46 -7.00 -19.05
C ILE A 134 -6.69 -7.62 -18.38
N LYS A 135 -7.31 -6.89 -17.46
CA LYS A 135 -8.49 -7.37 -16.74
C LYS A 135 -9.73 -7.46 -17.65
N SER A 136 -9.92 -6.49 -18.55
CA SER A 136 -11.07 -6.46 -19.43
C SER A 136 -11.02 -7.53 -20.53
N GLU A 137 -9.83 -7.93 -20.96
CA GLU A 137 -9.62 -8.93 -22.01
C GLU A 137 -9.35 -10.34 -21.45
N GLY A 138 -9.10 -10.45 -20.14
CA GLY A 138 -8.68 -11.70 -19.52
C GLY A 138 -7.29 -12.16 -20.00
N ASP A 139 -6.41 -11.19 -20.34
CA ASP A 139 -5.08 -11.46 -20.88
C ASP A 139 -4.14 -12.04 -19.82
N TYR A 140 -4.25 -13.36 -19.62
CA TYR A 140 -3.42 -14.08 -18.66
C TYR A 140 -1.92 -13.93 -18.90
N ALA A 141 -1.49 -13.95 -20.17
CA ALA A 141 -0.07 -13.90 -20.49
C ALA A 141 0.54 -12.54 -20.11
N ALA A 142 -0.13 -11.44 -20.45
CA ALA A 142 0.30 -10.10 -20.05
C ALA A 142 0.25 -9.91 -18.55
N GLY A 143 -0.82 -10.38 -17.88
CA GLY A 143 -0.95 -10.31 -16.42
C GLY A 143 0.16 -11.08 -15.71
N LYS A 144 0.44 -12.31 -16.13
CA LYS A 144 1.57 -13.10 -15.62
C LYS A 144 2.91 -12.38 -15.80
N ASN A 145 3.19 -11.93 -17.03
CA ASN A 145 4.47 -11.26 -17.32
C ASN A 145 4.68 -10.00 -16.48
N LEU A 146 3.62 -9.23 -16.26
CA LEU A 146 3.67 -8.01 -15.46
C LEU A 146 3.93 -8.32 -13.99
N VAL A 147 3.19 -9.28 -13.40
CA VAL A 147 3.35 -9.64 -11.98
C VAL A 147 4.70 -10.31 -11.72
N GLU A 148 5.07 -11.29 -12.54
CA GLU A 148 6.37 -11.99 -12.37
C GLU A 148 7.57 -11.09 -12.65
N GLY A 149 7.44 -10.18 -13.62
CA GLY A 149 8.50 -9.24 -13.98
C GLY A 149 8.78 -8.20 -12.91
N TYR A 150 7.72 -7.68 -12.27
CA TYR A 150 7.85 -6.53 -11.36
C TYR A 150 7.44 -6.81 -9.91
N GLY A 151 6.51 -7.73 -9.67
CA GLY A 151 5.89 -7.91 -8.35
C GLY A 151 6.58 -8.96 -7.45
N VAL A 152 7.32 -9.92 -8.00
CA VAL A 152 7.75 -11.11 -7.27
C VAL A 152 9.19 -11.05 -6.81
N LYS A 153 10.14 -10.83 -7.72
CA LYS A 153 11.57 -10.90 -7.42
C LYS A 153 12.07 -9.68 -6.65
N VAL A 154 12.86 -9.94 -5.62
CA VAL A 154 13.52 -8.90 -4.81
C VAL A 154 14.98 -8.77 -5.24
N ASP A 155 15.50 -7.53 -5.28
CA ASP A 155 16.92 -7.28 -5.45
C ASP A 155 17.66 -7.69 -4.16
N PRO A 156 18.59 -8.66 -4.20
CA PRO A 156 19.19 -9.22 -2.99
C PRO A 156 20.12 -8.23 -2.27
N GLU A 157 20.80 -7.36 -3.00
CA GLU A 157 21.73 -6.39 -2.39
C GLU A 157 20.93 -5.29 -1.68
N LEU A 158 19.92 -4.75 -2.34
CA LEU A 158 19.03 -3.75 -1.75
C LEU A 158 18.27 -4.33 -0.55
N HIS A 159 17.83 -5.58 -0.64
CA HIS A 159 17.15 -6.27 0.46
C HIS A 159 18.03 -6.42 1.69
N ALA A 160 19.27 -6.88 1.51
CA ALA A 160 20.24 -7.01 2.60
C ALA A 160 20.53 -5.64 3.25
N GLU A 161 20.71 -4.58 2.45
CA GLU A 161 20.89 -3.22 2.95
C GLU A 161 19.69 -2.75 3.79
N VAL A 162 18.47 -2.99 3.31
CA VAL A 162 17.25 -2.59 4.02
C VAL A 162 17.12 -3.31 5.36
N LEU A 163 17.34 -4.62 5.40
CA LEU A 163 17.29 -5.40 6.64
C LEU A 163 18.35 -4.95 7.65
N GLU A 164 19.59 -4.74 7.21
CA GLU A 164 20.67 -4.23 8.08
C GLU A 164 20.32 -2.85 8.68
N ARG A 165 19.79 -1.95 7.86
CA ARG A 165 19.39 -0.61 8.31
C ARG A 165 18.24 -0.66 9.30
N TYR A 166 17.25 -1.51 9.04
CA TYR A 166 16.07 -1.67 9.89
C TYR A 166 16.43 -2.26 11.26
N ALA A 167 17.29 -3.27 11.29
CA ALA A 167 17.75 -3.89 12.54
C ALA A 167 18.39 -2.87 13.51
N LYS A 168 19.12 -1.87 12.97
CA LYS A 168 19.75 -0.80 13.77
C LYS A 168 18.75 0.15 14.43
N LEU A 169 17.49 0.19 13.97
CA LEU A 169 16.46 1.06 14.55
C LEU A 169 15.88 0.50 15.84
N ASN A 170 16.08 -0.80 16.11
CA ASN A 170 15.55 -1.51 17.28
C ASN A 170 14.05 -1.21 17.52
N LEU A 171 13.26 -1.22 16.46
CA LEU A 171 11.83 -0.95 16.52
C LEU A 171 11.09 -2.21 16.97
N ALA A 172 10.00 -2.00 17.73
CA ALA A 172 9.09 -3.09 18.06
C ALA A 172 8.54 -3.73 16.77
N PRO A 173 8.46 -5.07 16.71
CA PRO A 173 8.03 -5.79 15.49
C PRO A 173 6.56 -5.52 15.13
N TYR A 174 5.78 -5.08 16.08
CA TYR A 174 4.36 -4.79 15.90
C TYR A 174 4.02 -3.35 16.33
N LYS A 175 3.25 -2.67 15.49
CA LYS A 175 2.61 -1.38 15.80
C LYS A 175 1.10 -1.63 15.83
N GLY A 176 0.52 -1.56 17.02
CA GLY A 176 -0.92 -1.68 17.18
C GLY A 176 -1.68 -0.44 16.69
N PHE A 177 -2.98 -0.56 16.65
CA PHE A 177 -3.90 0.55 16.40
C PHE A 177 -4.42 1.10 17.71
N VAL A 178 -4.64 2.41 17.75
CA VAL A 178 -5.45 3.03 18.80
C VAL A 178 -6.87 3.16 18.24
N ASN A 179 -7.83 2.52 18.90
CA ASN A 179 -9.23 2.59 18.53
C ASN A 179 -9.94 3.60 19.44
N PRO A 180 -10.93 4.33 18.95
CA PRO A 180 -11.77 5.14 19.82
C PRO A 180 -12.55 4.26 20.80
N VAL A 181 -12.69 4.72 22.03
CA VAL A 181 -13.60 4.09 22.99
C VAL A 181 -15.02 4.55 22.68
N MET A 182 -15.94 3.63 22.42
CA MET A 182 -17.34 3.95 22.22
C MET A 182 -18.03 4.05 23.57
N ARG A 183 -18.63 5.21 23.84
CA ARG A 183 -19.38 5.46 25.09
C ARG A 183 -20.86 5.65 24.77
N GLU A 184 -21.69 4.85 25.40
CA GLU A 184 -23.13 5.00 25.33
C GLU A 184 -23.58 6.27 26.09
N VAL A 185 -24.40 7.08 25.43
CA VAL A 185 -25.16 8.14 26.07
C VAL A 185 -26.57 7.64 26.33
N LYS A 186 -27.00 7.66 27.58
CA LYS A 186 -28.34 7.18 27.98
C LYS A 186 -29.21 8.29 28.48
N ASN A 187 -30.50 8.21 28.16
CA ASN A 187 -31.52 9.10 28.74
C ASN A 187 -31.86 8.67 30.21
N SER A 188 -32.76 9.42 30.84
CA SER A 188 -33.18 9.16 32.21
C SER A 188 -33.88 7.78 32.42
N ASN A 189 -34.33 7.15 31.35
CA ASN A 189 -34.94 5.82 31.35
C ASN A 189 -33.91 4.68 31.13
N GLY A 190 -32.66 5.02 30.93
CA GLY A 190 -31.58 4.04 30.66
C GLY A 190 -31.48 3.59 29.19
N GLU A 191 -32.25 4.19 28.29
CA GLU A 191 -32.19 3.89 26.86
C GLU A 191 -31.01 4.59 26.21
N VAL A 192 -30.27 3.89 25.33
CA VAL A 192 -29.17 4.47 24.57
C VAL A 192 -29.72 5.44 23.52
N THR A 193 -29.36 6.70 23.64
CA THR A 193 -29.81 7.78 22.73
C THR A 193 -28.73 8.23 21.77
N ASP A 194 -27.44 7.96 22.09
CA ASP A 194 -26.31 8.32 21.24
C ASP A 194 -25.07 7.48 21.59
N ILE A 195 -24.07 7.48 20.73
CA ILE A 195 -22.75 6.89 20.96
C ILE A 195 -21.68 7.95 20.66
N VAL A 196 -20.90 8.29 21.69
CA VAL A 196 -19.79 9.24 21.56
C VAL A 196 -18.49 8.46 21.37
N LEU A 197 -17.66 8.92 20.40
CA LEU A 197 -16.32 8.39 20.17
C LEU A 197 -15.31 9.18 21.00
N ASP A 198 -14.66 8.49 21.94
CA ASP A 198 -13.65 9.06 22.83
C ASP A 198 -12.24 8.62 22.33
N TYR A 199 -11.41 9.60 21.94
CA TYR A 199 -10.05 9.44 21.43
C TYR A 199 -8.98 9.83 22.46
N THR A 200 -9.33 9.96 23.73
CA THR A 200 -8.41 10.45 24.76
C THR A 200 -7.42 9.40 25.25
N GLU A 201 -7.72 8.10 25.04
CA GLU A 201 -6.89 7.00 25.48
C GLU A 201 -5.67 6.81 24.56
N GLY A 202 -4.45 6.85 25.11
CA GLY A 202 -3.22 6.58 24.37
C GLY A 202 -2.98 5.08 24.12
N TYR A 203 -1.99 4.77 23.26
CA TYR A 203 -1.67 3.38 22.91
C TYR A 203 -1.37 2.50 24.12
N THR A 204 -0.51 2.96 25.01
CA THR A 204 -0.11 2.19 26.21
C THR A 204 -1.30 1.91 27.10
N ASP A 205 -2.12 2.91 27.39
CA ASP A 205 -3.28 2.78 28.26
C ASP A 205 -4.31 1.82 27.66
N GLN A 206 -4.51 1.90 26.34
CA GLN A 206 -5.43 1.01 25.63
C GLN A 206 -4.95 -0.45 25.65
N MET A 207 -3.66 -0.69 25.43
CA MET A 207 -3.10 -2.04 25.49
C MET A 207 -3.16 -2.63 26.91
N LEU A 208 -2.88 -1.82 27.94
CA LEU A 208 -3.02 -2.24 29.34
C LEU A 208 -4.48 -2.54 29.70
N ARG A 209 -5.42 -1.74 29.22
CA ARG A 209 -6.85 -1.98 29.39
C ARG A 209 -7.27 -3.29 28.71
N TYR A 210 -6.89 -3.53 27.47
CA TYR A 210 -7.19 -4.78 26.78
C TYR A 210 -6.58 -6.00 27.51
N GLY A 211 -5.35 -5.91 27.97
CA GLY A 211 -4.72 -6.96 28.75
C GLY A 211 -5.47 -7.27 30.05
N ARG A 212 -5.97 -6.25 30.78
CA ARG A 212 -6.78 -6.41 31.99
C ARG A 212 -8.17 -6.96 31.69
N ASP A 213 -8.86 -6.37 30.70
CA ASP A 213 -10.27 -6.62 30.48
C ASP A 213 -10.53 -7.92 29.69
N TYR A 214 -9.55 -8.39 28.91
CA TYR A 214 -9.67 -9.55 28.02
C TYR A 214 -8.63 -10.66 28.27
N SER A 215 -7.90 -10.63 29.41
CA SER A 215 -6.89 -11.65 29.74
C SER A 215 -7.46 -13.06 29.93
N PHE A 216 -8.78 -13.20 30.01
CA PHE A 216 -9.47 -14.49 30.08
C PHE A 216 -9.62 -15.19 28.72
N LEU A 217 -9.35 -14.46 27.62
CA LEU A 217 -9.40 -15.05 26.29
C LEU A 217 -8.23 -16.01 26.08
N PRO A 218 -8.43 -17.18 25.42
CA PRO A 218 -7.36 -18.12 25.18
C PRO A 218 -6.29 -17.50 24.28
N THR A 219 -5.03 -17.76 24.60
CA THR A 219 -3.89 -17.46 23.73
C THR A 219 -3.63 -18.66 22.83
N TYR A 220 -3.66 -18.49 21.52
CA TYR A 220 -3.47 -19.57 20.53
C TYR A 220 -2.00 -19.75 20.12
N ASN A 221 -1.06 -19.44 21.00
CA ASN A 221 0.37 -19.55 20.72
C ASN A 221 1.03 -20.76 21.40
N ASP A 222 0.26 -21.80 21.67
CA ASP A 222 0.79 -23.10 22.15
C ASP A 222 0.88 -24.12 21.02
#